data_ba98a55b43f5ec07685617bf57cb5aba
#
_entry.id   ba98a55b43f5ec07685617bf57cb5aba
#
_cell.length_a   1.000
_cell.length_b   1.000
_cell.length_c   1.000
_cell.angle_alpha   90.00
_cell.angle_beta   90.00
_cell.angle_gamma   90.00
#
_symmetry.space_group_name_H-M   'P 1'
#
loop_
_entity.id
_entity.type
_entity.pdbx_description
1 polymer ?
#
loop_
_entity_poly.entity_id
_entity_poly.type
_entity_poly.pdbx_seq_one_letter_code
_entity_poly.pdbx_strand_id
1 'polypeptide(L)'
;MNFIESIKVVDGVPQNLELHAGRASRTIYDHFGIRGGLPLQEILHEARRHPQGLFKMRILYSKEIISISSENYQPRNIRSLKIVEGGIIEYSYKYEDRSSLSRLLEQKGECDDILIVKDGFVTDTSYSNVVFGKGGKLFTPSAFLLNGVKREFLLKSGFITQIEIKPSDIAFYDSIYLINSMLDLYPVERVVF
;
A
#
# COMPACT_ATOMS: atom_id res chain seq x y z
N MET A 1 -6.32 -14.86 13.10
CA MET A 1 -5.56 -14.06 12.09
C MET A 1 -6.36 -12.81 11.79
N ASN A 2 -5.71 -11.64 11.84
CA ASN A 2 -6.36 -10.37 11.65
C ASN A 2 -5.77 -9.64 10.46
N PHE A 3 -6.60 -8.80 9.86
CA PHE A 3 -6.26 -7.98 8.68
C PHE A 3 -6.65 -6.54 8.92
N ILE A 4 -6.10 -5.65 8.12
CA ILE A 4 -6.39 -4.23 8.22
C ILE A 4 -6.76 -3.62 6.87
N GLU A 5 -7.68 -2.66 6.89
CA GLU A 5 -7.81 -1.67 5.84
C GLU A 5 -7.38 -0.30 6.38
N SER A 6 -6.78 0.49 5.49
CA SER A 6 -6.42 1.89 5.78
C SER A 6 -7.03 2.74 4.67
N ILE A 7 -8.08 3.46 5.00
CA ILE A 7 -8.89 4.22 4.04
C ILE A 7 -8.60 5.71 4.23
N LYS A 8 -8.30 6.39 3.14
CA LYS A 8 -8.19 7.85 3.10
C LYS A 8 -9.59 8.45 3.18
N VAL A 9 -9.84 9.30 4.17
CA VAL A 9 -11.07 10.07 4.30
C VAL A 9 -10.73 11.54 4.12
N VAL A 10 -11.39 12.18 3.15
CA VAL A 10 -11.24 13.61 2.87
C VAL A 10 -12.61 14.26 3.05
N ASP A 11 -12.70 15.19 3.98
CA ASP A 11 -13.93 15.94 4.24
C ASP A 11 -15.16 15.03 4.40
N GLY A 12 -15.01 13.96 5.19
CA GLY A 12 -16.07 12.98 5.46
C GLY A 12 -16.32 11.95 4.35
N VAL A 13 -15.55 12.01 3.24
CA VAL A 13 -15.72 11.10 2.10
C VAL A 13 -14.58 10.08 2.04
N PRO A 14 -14.86 8.78 2.24
CA PRO A 14 -13.87 7.73 2.12
C PRO A 14 -13.51 7.51 0.64
N GLN A 15 -12.21 7.49 0.35
CA GLN A 15 -11.68 7.34 -1.01
C GLN A 15 -11.51 5.85 -1.36
N ASN A 16 -11.87 5.48 -2.60
CA ASN A 16 -11.73 4.12 -3.14
C ASN A 16 -12.40 3.03 -2.27
N LEU A 17 -13.50 3.35 -1.61
CA LEU A 17 -14.16 2.46 -0.64
C LEU A 17 -14.52 1.10 -1.24
N GLU A 18 -14.99 1.06 -2.49
CA GLU A 18 -15.34 -0.19 -3.18
C GLU A 18 -14.13 -1.11 -3.39
N LEU A 19 -12.96 -0.55 -3.70
CA LEU A 19 -11.73 -1.34 -3.86
C LEU A 19 -11.26 -1.89 -2.50
N HIS A 20 -11.37 -1.11 -1.43
CA HIS A 20 -11.10 -1.56 -0.07
C HIS A 20 -12.05 -2.70 0.34
N ALA A 21 -13.35 -2.52 0.11
CA ALA A 21 -14.35 -3.54 0.39
C ALA A 21 -14.12 -4.82 -0.42
N GLY A 22 -13.80 -4.68 -1.71
CA GLY A 22 -13.50 -5.82 -2.58
C GLY A 22 -12.27 -6.59 -2.11
N ARG A 23 -11.19 -5.90 -1.67
CA ARG A 23 -10.01 -6.56 -1.11
C ARG A 23 -10.33 -7.28 0.20
N ALA A 24 -11.06 -6.65 1.10
CA ALA A 24 -11.46 -7.28 2.36
C ALA A 24 -12.36 -8.49 2.11
N SER A 25 -13.32 -8.41 1.18
CA SER A 25 -14.19 -9.55 0.82
C SER A 25 -13.39 -10.74 0.28
N ARG A 26 -12.40 -10.49 -0.61
CA ARG A 26 -11.48 -11.54 -1.07
C ARG A 26 -10.69 -12.14 0.09
N THR A 27 -10.12 -11.32 0.96
CA THR A 27 -9.37 -11.75 2.13
C THR A 27 -10.21 -12.64 3.06
N ILE A 28 -11.46 -12.23 3.35
CA ILE A 28 -12.38 -13.00 4.19
C ILE A 28 -12.73 -14.34 3.53
N TYR A 29 -13.00 -14.32 2.24
CA TYR A 29 -13.32 -15.55 1.50
C TYR A 29 -12.14 -16.52 1.46
N ASP A 30 -10.94 -16.05 1.12
CA ASP A 30 -9.75 -16.89 0.95
C ASP A 30 -9.31 -17.54 2.27
N HIS A 31 -9.45 -16.82 3.40
CA HIS A 31 -9.02 -17.33 4.69
C HIS A 31 -10.08 -18.06 5.49
N PHE A 32 -11.36 -17.74 5.28
CA PHE A 32 -12.43 -18.27 6.13
C PHE A 32 -13.56 -18.96 5.35
N GLY A 33 -13.55 -18.92 4.00
CA GLY A 33 -14.60 -19.48 3.16
C GLY A 33 -15.95 -18.75 3.25
N ILE A 34 -15.97 -17.56 3.87
CA ILE A 34 -17.19 -16.79 4.12
C ILE A 34 -17.42 -15.82 2.96
N ARG A 35 -18.60 -15.90 2.34
CA ARG A 35 -19.06 -14.89 1.38
C ARG A 35 -19.65 -13.71 2.13
N GLY A 36 -19.07 -12.55 1.94
CA GLY A 36 -19.46 -11.32 2.62
C GLY A 36 -18.38 -10.26 2.46
N GLY A 37 -18.42 -9.22 3.25
CA GLY A 37 -17.46 -8.12 3.21
C GLY A 37 -17.66 -7.16 4.36
N LEU A 38 -16.97 -6.03 4.31
CA LEU A 38 -17.08 -5.00 5.31
C LEU A 38 -18.45 -4.31 5.23
N PRO A 39 -19.08 -3.97 6.36
CA PRO A 39 -20.35 -3.25 6.41
C PRO A 39 -20.15 -1.79 6.00
N LEU A 40 -20.40 -1.50 4.73
CA LEU A 40 -20.14 -0.18 4.13
C LEU A 40 -20.87 0.96 4.84
N GLN A 41 -22.08 0.71 5.37
CA GLN A 41 -22.85 1.75 6.06
C GLN A 41 -22.18 2.22 7.35
N GLU A 42 -21.57 1.30 8.10
CA GLU A 42 -20.82 1.65 9.32
C GLU A 42 -19.57 2.46 8.98
N ILE A 43 -18.86 2.08 7.91
CA ILE A 43 -17.68 2.81 7.42
C ILE A 43 -18.07 4.23 6.96
N LEU A 44 -19.16 4.36 6.21
CA LEU A 44 -19.66 5.65 5.77
C LEU A 44 -20.14 6.50 6.96
N HIS A 45 -20.76 5.87 7.96
CA HIS A 45 -21.18 6.57 9.17
C HIS A 45 -19.97 7.12 9.92
N GLU A 46 -18.93 6.31 10.12
CA GLU A 46 -17.70 6.75 10.79
C GLU A 46 -16.99 7.85 9.99
N ALA A 47 -16.92 7.73 8.66
CA ALA A 47 -16.31 8.76 7.82
C ALA A 47 -16.97 10.14 7.99
N ARG A 48 -18.30 10.18 8.05
CA ARG A 48 -19.09 11.42 8.22
C ARG A 48 -18.87 12.12 9.56
N ARG A 49 -18.31 11.45 10.56
CA ARG A 49 -17.91 12.06 11.83
C ARG A 49 -16.71 13.00 11.70
N HIS A 50 -16.03 12.96 10.56
CA HIS A 50 -14.85 13.77 10.22
C HIS A 50 -15.16 14.67 9.00
N PRO A 51 -16.05 15.64 9.12
CA PRO A 51 -16.60 16.38 7.98
C PRO A 51 -15.61 17.35 7.32
N GLN A 52 -14.44 17.57 7.94
CA GLN A 52 -13.39 18.45 7.42
C GLN A 52 -12.00 17.87 7.70
N GLY A 53 -11.13 17.96 6.71
CA GLY A 53 -9.72 17.57 6.82
C GLY A 53 -9.40 16.18 6.26
N LEU A 54 -8.16 15.79 6.46
CA LEU A 54 -7.60 14.52 5.98
C LEU A 54 -7.41 13.55 7.14
N PHE A 55 -8.14 12.44 7.09
CA PHE A 55 -8.07 11.38 8.10
C PHE A 55 -7.65 10.06 7.48
N LYS A 56 -6.96 9.26 8.29
CA LYS A 56 -6.71 7.85 8.03
C LYS A 56 -7.66 7.03 8.89
N MET A 57 -8.63 6.41 8.24
CA MET A 57 -9.51 5.43 8.89
C MET A 57 -8.86 4.06 8.81
N ARG A 58 -8.65 3.44 9.98
CA ARG A 58 -8.13 2.09 10.10
C ARG A 58 -9.26 1.16 10.52
N ILE A 59 -9.47 0.12 9.72
CA ILE A 59 -10.42 -0.95 10.01
C ILE A 59 -9.60 -2.20 10.34
N LEU A 60 -9.77 -2.73 11.53
CA LEU A 60 -9.25 -4.02 11.95
C LEU A 60 -10.36 -5.06 11.80
N TYR A 61 -10.07 -6.16 11.12
CA TYR A 61 -11.06 -7.20 10.88
C TYR A 61 -10.45 -8.60 10.83
N SER A 62 -11.31 -9.59 11.02
CA SER A 62 -11.07 -11.00 10.81
C SER A 62 -12.21 -11.54 9.94
N LYS A 63 -13.10 -12.36 10.46
CA LYS A 63 -14.37 -12.75 9.81
C LYS A 63 -15.33 -11.56 9.75
N GLU A 64 -15.26 -10.71 10.76
CA GLU A 64 -16.09 -9.51 10.97
C GLU A 64 -15.19 -8.34 11.39
N ILE A 65 -15.72 -7.13 11.42
CA ILE A 65 -15.04 -5.97 11.97
C ILE A 65 -14.79 -6.18 13.46
N ILE A 66 -13.55 -5.93 13.88
CA ILE A 66 -13.13 -5.92 15.28
C ILE A 66 -13.15 -4.48 15.80
N SER A 67 -12.65 -3.52 14.99
CA SER A 67 -12.66 -2.10 15.34
C SER A 67 -12.55 -1.21 14.13
N ILE A 68 -13.10 -0.01 14.23
CA ILE A 68 -12.87 1.11 13.31
C ILE A 68 -12.33 2.27 14.13
N SER A 69 -11.25 2.89 13.67
CA SER A 69 -10.66 4.07 14.28
C SER A 69 -10.21 5.05 13.22
N SER A 70 -10.28 6.34 13.52
CA SER A 70 -9.86 7.41 12.61
C SER A 70 -8.88 8.34 13.33
N GLU A 71 -7.84 8.75 12.62
CA GLU A 71 -6.81 9.67 13.11
C GLU A 71 -6.49 10.72 12.04
N ASN A 72 -6.12 11.93 12.47
CA ASN A 72 -5.55 12.91 11.56
C ASN A 72 -4.32 12.34 10.88
N TYR A 73 -4.23 12.46 9.57
CA TYR A 73 -3.11 11.89 8.83
C TYR A 73 -2.06 12.93 8.47
N GLN A 74 -0.82 12.59 8.78
CA GLN A 74 0.35 13.28 8.27
C GLN A 74 1.26 12.27 7.57
N PRO A 75 1.67 12.52 6.31
CA PRO A 75 2.57 11.63 5.59
C PRO A 75 3.93 11.56 6.28
N ARG A 76 4.52 10.38 6.30
CA ARG A 76 5.93 10.22 6.70
C ARG A 76 6.80 10.88 5.64
N ASN A 77 7.88 11.51 6.08
CA ASN A 77 8.89 12.06 5.18
C ASN A 77 9.87 10.95 4.77
N ILE A 78 9.62 10.30 3.65
CA ILE A 78 10.46 9.24 3.08
C ILE A 78 11.11 9.76 1.81
N ARG A 79 12.40 10.04 1.87
CA ARG A 79 13.17 10.55 0.73
C ARG A 79 14.17 9.54 0.18
N SER A 80 14.53 8.53 0.97
CA SER A 80 15.57 7.57 0.62
C SER A 80 15.12 6.13 0.87
N LEU A 81 15.49 5.22 -0.06
CA LEU A 81 15.22 3.79 0.02
C LEU A 81 16.51 3.00 -0.06
N LYS A 82 16.68 1.99 0.80
CA LYS A 82 17.72 0.97 0.70
C LYS A 82 17.15 -0.26 -0.02
N ILE A 83 17.83 -0.75 -1.05
CA ILE A 83 17.48 -2.03 -1.67
C ILE A 83 17.79 -3.15 -0.68
N VAL A 84 16.80 -4.03 -0.47
CA VAL A 84 16.88 -5.16 0.45
C VAL A 84 16.25 -6.39 -0.19
N GLU A 85 16.93 -7.53 -0.10
CA GLU A 85 16.39 -8.82 -0.53
C GLU A 85 15.29 -9.29 0.42
N GLY A 86 14.08 -9.52 -0.13
CA GLY A 86 12.91 -9.97 0.62
C GLY A 86 12.96 -11.44 1.04
N GLY A 87 13.79 -12.24 0.38
CA GLY A 87 13.89 -13.68 0.66
C GLY A 87 12.52 -14.37 0.53
N ILE A 88 12.18 -15.13 1.56
CA ILE A 88 10.92 -15.92 1.60
C ILE A 88 9.71 -15.15 2.14
N ILE A 89 9.77 -13.81 2.15
CA ILE A 89 8.65 -13.01 2.69
C ILE A 89 7.33 -13.32 1.97
N GLU A 90 6.29 -13.59 2.77
CA GLU A 90 4.91 -13.73 2.32
C GLU A 90 4.05 -12.63 2.93
N TYR A 91 3.51 -11.75 2.07
CA TYR A 91 2.65 -10.64 2.49
C TYR A 91 1.56 -10.36 1.45
N SER A 92 0.94 -11.44 0.94
CA SER A 92 -0.08 -11.35 -0.12
C SER A 92 -1.39 -10.71 0.33
N TYR A 93 -1.62 -10.64 1.65
CA TYR A 93 -2.76 -9.98 2.26
C TYR A 93 -2.29 -8.88 3.21
N LYS A 94 -3.17 -7.92 3.48
CA LYS A 94 -2.84 -6.81 4.39
C LYS A 94 -3.02 -7.23 5.85
N TYR A 95 -2.10 -8.06 6.33
CA TYR A 95 -2.08 -8.56 7.70
C TYR A 95 -1.95 -7.42 8.72
N GLU A 96 -2.57 -7.59 9.90
CA GLU A 96 -2.29 -6.76 11.07
C GLU A 96 -0.85 -6.97 11.56
N ASP A 97 -0.43 -8.24 11.62
CA ASP A 97 0.96 -8.60 11.94
C ASP A 97 1.89 -8.22 10.77
N ARG A 98 2.81 -7.34 11.06
CA ARG A 98 3.82 -6.83 10.12
C ARG A 98 5.24 -7.20 10.52
N SER A 99 5.40 -8.18 11.38
CA SER A 99 6.71 -8.58 11.93
C SER A 99 7.73 -8.92 10.83
N SER A 100 7.30 -9.59 9.76
CA SER A 100 8.16 -9.91 8.61
C SER A 100 8.67 -8.65 7.88
N LEU A 101 7.79 -7.68 7.61
CA LEU A 101 8.17 -6.40 7.01
C LEU A 101 9.03 -5.55 7.96
N SER A 102 8.75 -5.59 9.26
CA SER A 102 9.52 -4.87 10.28
C SER A 102 10.97 -5.38 10.35
N ARG A 103 11.19 -6.69 10.29
CA ARG A 103 12.54 -7.27 10.22
C ARG A 103 13.30 -6.86 8.97
N LEU A 104 12.64 -6.78 7.81
CA LEU A 104 13.29 -6.28 6.61
C LEU A 104 13.63 -4.80 6.75
N LEU A 105 12.74 -4.00 7.35
CA LEU A 105 12.96 -2.57 7.57
C LEU A 105 14.17 -2.28 8.46
N GLU A 106 14.55 -3.17 9.37
CA GLU A 106 15.78 -3.05 10.19
C GLU A 106 17.05 -2.92 9.32
N GLN A 107 17.02 -3.43 8.09
CA GLN A 107 18.13 -3.37 7.14
C GLN A 107 18.23 -2.05 6.38
N LYS A 108 17.37 -1.07 6.65
CA LYS A 108 17.34 0.22 5.93
C LYS A 108 18.62 1.07 6.09
N GLY A 109 19.43 0.80 7.10
CA GLY A 109 20.62 1.61 7.42
C GLY A 109 20.22 3.09 7.64
N GLU A 110 20.93 3.99 6.98
CA GLU A 110 20.69 5.44 7.04
C GLU A 110 19.54 5.92 6.13
N CYS A 111 18.87 5.02 5.39
CA CYS A 111 17.72 5.36 4.57
C CYS A 111 16.44 5.45 5.41
N ASP A 112 15.43 6.14 4.86
CA ASP A 112 14.15 6.33 5.55
C ASP A 112 13.29 5.06 5.50
N ASP A 113 13.37 4.30 4.38
CA ASP A 113 12.64 3.05 4.18
C ASP A 113 13.47 2.08 3.29
N ILE A 114 12.90 0.96 2.94
CA ILE A 114 13.48 -0.07 2.09
C ILE A 114 12.72 -0.20 0.77
N LEU A 115 13.43 -0.62 -0.27
CA LEU A 115 12.86 -1.11 -1.52
C LEU A 115 13.13 -2.61 -1.59
N ILE A 116 12.06 -3.39 -1.53
CA ILE A 116 12.15 -4.85 -1.40
C ILE A 116 12.28 -5.48 -2.79
N VAL A 117 13.26 -6.37 -2.91
CA VAL A 117 13.48 -7.21 -4.08
C VAL A 117 13.12 -8.64 -3.73
N LYS A 118 12.29 -9.28 -4.53
CA LYS A 118 11.93 -10.69 -4.38
C LYS A 118 12.09 -11.40 -5.72
N ASP A 119 12.74 -12.53 -5.73
CA ASP A 119 12.99 -13.34 -6.93
C ASP A 119 13.67 -12.55 -8.06
N GLY A 120 14.53 -11.59 -7.71
CA GLY A 120 15.28 -10.73 -8.63
C GLY A 120 14.49 -9.53 -9.19
N PHE A 121 13.26 -9.30 -8.74
CA PHE A 121 12.42 -8.19 -9.18
C PHE A 121 12.09 -7.23 -8.02
N VAL A 122 12.00 -5.96 -8.36
CA VAL A 122 11.50 -4.92 -7.45
C VAL A 122 10.01 -5.19 -7.17
N THR A 123 9.62 -5.05 -5.90
CA THR A 123 8.25 -5.24 -5.44
C THR A 123 7.69 -3.98 -4.78
N ASP A 124 7.77 -3.92 -3.46
CA ASP A 124 7.16 -2.88 -2.62
C ASP A 124 8.20 -2.24 -1.69
N THR A 125 7.81 -1.22 -0.96
CA THR A 125 8.53 -0.77 0.24
C THR A 125 7.94 -1.43 1.48
N SER A 126 8.39 -1.00 2.66
CA SER A 126 7.82 -1.54 3.90
C SER A 126 6.31 -1.27 4.05
N TYR A 127 5.73 -0.27 3.37
CA TYR A 127 4.31 0.09 3.53
C TYR A 127 3.64 0.70 2.28
N SER A 128 4.34 0.80 1.15
CA SER A 128 3.84 1.40 -0.09
C SER A 128 4.21 0.55 -1.31
N ASN A 129 3.38 0.60 -2.34
CA ASN A 129 3.84 0.22 -3.68
C ASN A 129 4.69 1.35 -4.27
N VAL A 130 5.41 1.06 -5.34
CA VAL A 130 6.30 2.02 -6.01
C VAL A 130 5.87 2.28 -7.44
N VAL A 131 6.14 3.49 -7.91
CA VAL A 131 5.93 3.91 -9.30
C VAL A 131 7.22 4.55 -9.79
N PHE A 132 7.61 4.20 -11.01
CA PHE A 132 8.79 4.69 -11.70
C PHE A 132 8.36 5.54 -12.89
N GLY A 133 8.93 6.73 -13.02
CA GLY A 133 8.69 7.62 -14.16
C GLY A 133 9.81 7.56 -15.18
N LYS A 134 9.47 7.50 -16.47
CA LYS A 134 10.41 7.54 -17.58
C LYS A 134 9.76 8.17 -18.81
N GLY A 135 10.36 9.24 -19.32
CA GLY A 135 9.90 9.90 -20.55
C GLY A 135 8.42 10.32 -20.50
N GLY A 136 7.96 10.82 -19.34
CA GLY A 136 6.57 11.23 -19.13
C GLY A 136 5.56 10.10 -18.92
N LYS A 137 6.00 8.84 -18.93
CA LYS A 137 5.16 7.66 -18.62
C LYS A 137 5.46 7.14 -17.22
N LEU A 138 4.46 6.49 -16.61
CA LEU A 138 4.53 5.96 -15.26
C LEU A 138 4.34 4.45 -15.25
N PHE A 139 5.24 3.76 -14.55
CA PHE A 139 5.30 2.30 -14.49
C PHE A 139 5.31 1.83 -13.03
N THR A 140 4.70 0.69 -12.77
CA THR A 140 4.79 0.01 -11.47
C THR A 140 5.26 -1.42 -11.67
N PRO A 141 6.04 -1.99 -10.74
CA PRO A 141 6.46 -3.38 -10.85
C PRO A 141 5.26 -4.33 -11.04
N SER A 142 5.40 -5.30 -11.92
CA SER A 142 4.44 -6.40 -12.06
C SER A 142 4.53 -7.35 -10.86
N ALA A 143 5.71 -7.54 -10.30
CA ALA A 143 5.92 -8.19 -9.02
C ALA A 143 5.51 -7.24 -7.87
N PHE A 144 4.84 -7.77 -6.86
CA PHE A 144 4.44 -7.05 -5.65
C PHE A 144 4.26 -8.02 -4.49
N LEU A 145 4.42 -7.53 -3.27
CA LEU A 145 4.04 -8.29 -2.07
C LEU A 145 2.55 -8.13 -1.80
N LEU A 146 2.05 -6.90 -1.83
CA LEU A 146 0.64 -6.58 -1.63
C LEU A 146 0.08 -5.82 -2.84
N ASN A 147 -1.03 -6.32 -3.40
CA ASN A 147 -1.78 -5.53 -4.38
C ASN A 147 -2.51 -4.37 -3.67
N GLY A 148 -1.84 -3.20 -3.61
CA GLY A 148 -2.38 -2.02 -2.94
C GLY A 148 -3.59 -1.43 -3.66
N VAL A 149 -4.56 -0.94 -2.89
CA VAL A 149 -5.79 -0.32 -3.45
C VAL A 149 -5.46 0.87 -4.36
N LYS A 150 -4.49 1.72 -3.98
CA LYS A 150 -4.07 2.83 -4.84
C LYS A 150 -3.43 2.34 -6.15
N ARG A 151 -2.58 1.31 -6.07
CA ARG A 151 -2.00 0.67 -7.26
C ARG A 151 -3.09 0.12 -8.18
N GLU A 152 -4.05 -0.61 -7.64
CA GLU A 152 -5.17 -1.16 -8.40
C GLU A 152 -6.01 -0.04 -9.07
N PHE A 153 -6.31 1.03 -8.34
CA PHE A 153 -7.02 2.19 -8.88
C PHE A 153 -6.28 2.83 -10.06
N LEU A 154 -4.98 3.08 -9.92
CA LEU A 154 -4.17 3.73 -10.96
C LEU A 154 -3.98 2.83 -12.19
N LEU A 155 -3.89 1.52 -12.02
CA LEU A 155 -3.86 0.55 -13.13
C LEU A 155 -5.19 0.52 -13.88
N LYS A 156 -6.31 0.43 -13.17
CA LYS A 156 -7.66 0.42 -13.76
C LYS A 156 -7.97 1.70 -14.53
N SER A 157 -7.46 2.84 -14.07
CA SER A 157 -7.62 4.12 -14.76
C SER A 157 -6.66 4.32 -15.94
N GLY A 158 -5.72 3.39 -16.17
CA GLY A 158 -4.68 3.53 -17.19
C GLY A 158 -3.63 4.59 -16.89
N PHE A 159 -3.59 5.10 -15.65
CA PHE A 159 -2.64 6.14 -15.24
C PHE A 159 -1.22 5.61 -15.08
N ILE A 160 -1.07 4.35 -14.69
CA ILE A 160 0.21 3.64 -14.64
C ILE A 160 0.12 2.34 -15.42
N THR A 161 1.27 1.84 -15.88
CA THR A 161 1.41 0.55 -16.59
C THR A 161 2.27 -0.38 -15.74
N GLN A 162 1.88 -1.64 -15.59
CA GLN A 162 2.73 -2.63 -14.89
C GLN A 162 3.74 -3.25 -15.84
N ILE A 163 4.99 -3.35 -15.40
CA ILE A 163 6.09 -3.99 -16.12
C ILE A 163 7.02 -4.70 -15.14
N GLU A 164 7.83 -5.64 -15.62
CA GLU A 164 8.94 -6.19 -14.83
C GLU A 164 10.01 -5.11 -14.63
N ILE A 165 10.46 -4.96 -13.38
CA ILE A 165 11.53 -4.02 -13.03
C ILE A 165 12.54 -4.75 -12.15
N LYS A 166 13.80 -4.79 -12.60
CA LYS A 166 14.93 -5.32 -11.84
C LYS A 166 15.66 -4.19 -11.11
N PRO A 167 16.41 -4.49 -10.04
CA PRO A 167 17.25 -3.48 -9.37
C PRO A 167 18.18 -2.73 -10.33
N SER A 168 18.77 -3.43 -11.32
CA SER A 168 19.63 -2.84 -12.35
C SER A 168 18.93 -1.80 -13.23
N ASP A 169 17.61 -1.88 -13.34
CA ASP A 169 16.84 -1.00 -14.22
C ASP A 169 16.54 0.35 -13.59
N ILE A 170 16.67 0.45 -12.26
CA ILE A 170 16.29 1.64 -11.48
C ILE A 170 17.02 2.90 -11.98
N ALA A 171 18.30 2.77 -12.34
CA ALA A 171 19.10 3.88 -12.84
C ALA A 171 18.63 4.47 -14.19
N PHE A 172 17.75 3.77 -14.91
CA PHE A 172 17.21 4.21 -16.19
C PHE A 172 15.89 4.99 -16.08
N TYR A 173 15.36 5.19 -14.86
CA TYR A 173 14.15 5.95 -14.61
C TYR A 173 14.49 7.37 -14.14
N ASP A 174 13.64 8.32 -14.55
CA ASP A 174 13.81 9.74 -14.26
C ASP A 174 13.34 10.11 -12.84
N SER A 175 12.42 9.31 -12.31
CA SER A 175 11.78 9.58 -11.01
C SER A 175 11.21 8.31 -10.37
N ILE A 176 11.08 8.35 -9.06
CA ILE A 176 10.50 7.28 -8.26
C ILE A 176 9.51 7.87 -7.28
N TYR A 177 8.37 7.21 -7.13
CA TYR A 177 7.29 7.64 -6.24
C TYR A 177 6.78 6.49 -5.38
N LEU A 178 6.36 6.81 -4.16
CA LEU A 178 5.59 5.92 -3.30
C LEU A 178 4.11 6.19 -3.52
N ILE A 179 3.33 5.12 -3.56
CA ILE A 179 1.87 5.18 -3.62
C ILE A 179 1.25 4.23 -2.59
N ASN A 180 0.22 4.70 -1.91
CA ASN A 180 -0.65 3.87 -1.09
C ASN A 180 -2.00 4.57 -0.93
N SER A 181 -2.93 4.02 -0.15
CA SER A 181 -4.26 4.61 0.02
C SER A 181 -4.23 6.05 0.55
N MET A 182 -3.18 6.44 1.28
CA MET A 182 -3.04 7.79 1.86
C MET A 182 -2.19 8.73 0.99
N LEU A 183 -1.29 8.15 0.16
CA LEU A 183 -0.35 8.87 -0.68
C LEU A 183 -0.77 8.78 -2.15
N ASP A 184 -0.69 9.89 -2.85
CA ASP A 184 -0.78 9.91 -4.31
C ASP A 184 0.59 9.56 -4.91
N LEU A 185 1.20 10.40 -5.76
CA LEU A 185 2.58 10.20 -6.19
C LEU A 185 3.51 10.94 -5.22
N TYR A 186 4.05 10.25 -4.22
CA TYR A 186 4.95 10.82 -3.23
C TYR A 186 6.41 10.61 -3.67
N PRO A 187 7.18 11.68 -3.97
CA PRO A 187 8.50 11.53 -4.58
C PRO A 187 9.54 10.96 -3.61
N VAL A 188 10.45 10.15 -4.17
CA VAL A 188 11.66 9.64 -3.51
C VAL A 188 12.87 10.26 -4.19
N GLU A 189 13.83 10.74 -3.41
CA GLU A 189 14.99 11.46 -3.92
C GLU A 189 16.14 10.52 -4.32
N ARG A 190 16.31 9.40 -3.60
CA ARG A 190 17.40 8.44 -3.87
C ARG A 190 17.07 7.00 -3.50
N VAL A 191 17.68 6.08 -4.24
CA VAL A 191 17.74 4.65 -3.93
C VAL A 191 19.20 4.27 -3.74
N VAL A 192 19.50 3.51 -2.69
CA VAL A 192 20.83 3.04 -2.30
C VAL A 192 20.87 1.52 -2.46
N PHE A 193 21.89 1.03 -3.14
CA PHE A 193 22.16 -0.39 -3.36
C PHE A 193 22.86 -1.04 -2.18
#